data_3c4b5e4cb03a49a90dbe1f80d1aadb3c
#
_entry.id   3c4b5e4cb03a49a90dbe1f80d1aadb3c
#
_cell.length_a   1.000
_cell.length_b   1.000
_cell.length_c   1.000
_cell.angle_alpha   90.00
_cell.angle_beta   90.00
_cell.angle_gamma   90.00
#
_symmetry.space_group_name_H-M   'P 1'
#
loop_
_entity.id
_entity.type
_entity.pdbx_description
1 polymer ?
#
loop_
_entity_poly.entity_id
_entity_poly.type
_entity_poly.pdbx_seq_one_letter_code
_entity_poly.pdbx_strand_id
1 'polypeptide(L)'
;NAAAIESLKNTIKAADILNEPINPKWVEVSNKLKIHSENGITQNYKGYKGQTTKQADVNLLAYPLHVVNDEKQIKADLDYYAAKIDSKDGPAMTYGVLSVLYTRLGDRKKGYDYFVKSYLPNSRPPFGVFSESANSNNPYFATGAGAMLQAVIYGFGGVEQTDNGLKFNKGLLPEKWKSLKIIGVGTDNKTILIK
;
A
#
# COMPACT_ATOMS: atom_id res chain seq x y z
N ASN A 1 13.81 8.05 1.84
CA ASN A 1 13.57 9.35 2.49
C ASN A 1 12.13 9.49 3.02
N ALA A 2 11.09 9.09 2.25
CA ALA A 2 9.69 9.25 2.67
C ALA A 2 9.38 8.61 4.03
N ALA A 3 9.76 7.35 4.24
CA ALA A 3 9.56 6.68 5.52
C ALA A 3 10.28 7.40 6.69
N ALA A 4 11.48 7.93 6.45
CA ALA A 4 12.21 8.70 7.46
C ALA A 4 11.51 10.04 7.78
N ILE A 5 11.00 10.73 6.74
CA ILE A 5 10.21 11.96 6.92
C ILE A 5 8.98 11.69 7.78
N GLU A 6 8.20 10.67 7.44
CA GLU A 6 6.98 10.33 8.16
C GLU A 6 7.26 9.83 9.60
N SER A 7 8.32 9.04 9.78
CA SER A 7 8.75 8.62 11.12
C SER A 7 9.09 9.81 12.02
N LEU A 8 9.86 10.78 11.49
CA LEU A 8 10.21 11.99 12.24
C LEU A 8 8.98 12.87 12.53
N LYS A 9 8.09 13.07 11.56
CA LYS A 9 6.84 13.81 11.77
C LYS A 9 5.95 13.17 12.82
N ASN A 10 5.80 11.84 12.76
CA ASN A 10 5.02 11.09 13.75
C ASN A 10 5.65 11.17 15.15
N THR A 11 6.98 11.14 15.24
CA THR A 11 7.70 11.30 16.52
C THR A 11 7.49 12.70 17.09
N ILE A 12 7.58 13.75 16.25
CA ILE A 12 7.31 15.14 16.66
C ILE A 12 5.87 15.27 17.17
N LYS A 13 4.88 14.74 16.42
CA LYS A 13 3.48 14.75 16.81
C LYS A 13 3.23 14.01 18.12
N ALA A 14 3.87 12.84 18.30
CA ALA A 14 3.75 12.07 19.54
C ALA A 14 4.35 12.82 20.75
N ALA A 15 5.51 13.47 20.58
CA ALA A 15 6.12 14.29 21.63
C ALA A 15 5.19 15.45 22.02
N ASP A 16 4.58 16.14 21.04
CA ASP A 16 3.62 17.21 21.28
C ASP A 16 2.39 16.73 22.08
N ILE A 17 1.79 15.61 21.69
CA ILE A 17 0.64 15.01 22.39
C ILE A 17 0.99 14.64 23.84
N LEU A 18 2.20 14.15 24.06
CA LEU A 18 2.69 13.71 25.37
C LEU A 18 3.28 14.84 26.21
N ASN A 19 3.31 16.07 25.69
CA ASN A 19 3.98 17.23 26.28
C ASN A 19 5.48 16.97 26.58
N GLU A 20 6.14 16.19 25.73
CA GLU A 20 7.57 15.91 25.80
C GLU A 20 8.39 16.88 24.93
N PRO A 21 9.65 17.17 25.28
CA PRO A 21 10.50 18.06 24.49
C PRO A 21 10.74 17.57 23.07
N ILE A 22 10.47 18.41 22.08
CA ILE A 22 10.75 18.11 20.67
C ILE A 22 12.20 18.42 20.36
N ASN A 23 12.97 17.42 19.90
CA ASN A 23 14.34 17.63 19.45
C ASN A 23 14.37 18.45 18.15
N PRO A 24 15.03 19.63 18.12
CA PRO A 24 15.08 20.48 16.93
C PRO A 24 15.65 19.79 15.68
N LYS A 25 16.54 18.81 15.88
CA LYS A 25 17.10 18.04 14.76
C LYS A 25 16.07 17.18 14.04
N TRP A 26 15.03 16.70 14.71
CA TRP A 26 13.94 15.96 14.06
C TRP A 26 13.20 16.84 13.05
N VAL A 27 12.92 18.08 13.45
CA VAL A 27 12.28 19.08 12.57
C VAL A 27 13.20 19.42 11.42
N GLU A 28 14.47 19.74 11.70
CA GLU A 28 15.45 20.08 10.69
C GLU A 28 15.62 18.99 9.64
N VAL A 29 15.83 17.73 10.06
CA VAL A 29 16.06 16.60 9.16
C VAL A 29 14.80 16.29 8.34
N SER A 30 13.61 16.27 8.96
CA SER A 30 12.37 16.01 8.25
C SER A 30 12.09 17.02 7.12
N ASN A 31 12.48 18.29 7.33
CA ASN A 31 12.32 19.37 6.35
C ASN A 31 13.39 19.35 5.24
N LYS A 32 14.58 18.82 5.52
CA LYS A 32 15.70 18.77 4.55
C LYS A 32 15.68 17.53 3.66
N LEU A 33 15.09 16.44 4.11
CA LEU A 33 14.94 15.24 3.30
C LEU A 33 14.03 15.51 2.10
N LYS A 34 14.47 15.06 0.91
CA LYS A 34 13.71 15.29 -0.33
C LYS A 34 13.29 13.96 -0.95
N ILE A 35 12.08 13.96 -1.49
CA ILE A 35 11.59 12.96 -2.43
C ILE A 35 11.90 13.50 -3.83
N HIS A 36 12.64 12.73 -4.61
CA HIS A 36 13.05 13.14 -5.95
C HIS A 36 11.96 12.78 -6.97
N SER A 37 11.76 13.67 -7.95
CA SER A 37 10.90 13.42 -9.11
C SER A 37 11.64 13.83 -10.37
N GLU A 38 11.47 13.08 -11.45
CA GLU A 38 12.03 13.35 -12.77
C GLU A 38 10.99 12.99 -13.83
N ASN A 39 10.75 13.90 -14.78
CA ASN A 39 9.76 13.74 -15.86
C ASN A 39 8.34 13.36 -15.35
N GLY A 40 7.92 13.94 -14.22
CA GLY A 40 6.61 13.68 -13.63
C GLY A 40 6.48 12.31 -12.92
N ILE A 41 7.58 11.59 -12.75
CA ILE A 41 7.61 10.29 -12.03
C ILE A 41 8.45 10.42 -10.76
N THR A 42 7.91 10.01 -9.65
CA THR A 42 8.63 9.93 -8.39
C THR A 42 9.75 8.89 -8.50
N GLN A 43 10.97 9.28 -8.14
CA GLN A 43 12.14 8.39 -8.30
C GLN A 43 12.31 7.50 -7.08
N ASN A 44 12.60 6.22 -7.31
CA ASN A 44 12.89 5.26 -6.26
C ASN A 44 14.10 5.70 -5.41
N TYR A 45 15.13 6.22 -6.08
CA TYR A 45 16.30 6.88 -5.47
C TYR A 45 16.88 7.91 -6.45
N LYS A 46 17.74 8.80 -5.97
CA LYS A 46 18.41 9.78 -6.82
C LYS A 46 19.25 9.09 -7.90
N GLY A 47 18.94 9.38 -9.16
CA GLY A 47 19.62 8.79 -10.32
C GLY A 47 19.09 7.42 -10.74
N TYR A 48 17.88 7.03 -10.31
CA TYR A 48 17.21 5.85 -10.82
C TYR A 48 17.03 5.93 -12.34
N LYS A 49 17.32 4.86 -13.05
CA LYS A 49 17.31 4.79 -14.54
C LYS A 49 16.24 3.83 -15.09
N GLY A 50 15.24 3.51 -14.29
CA GLY A 50 14.13 2.65 -14.73
C GLY A 50 14.41 1.16 -14.66
N GLN A 51 15.31 0.74 -13.79
CA GLN A 51 15.61 -0.66 -13.53
C GLN A 51 14.36 -1.39 -13.00
N THR A 52 14.35 -2.71 -13.19
CA THR A 52 13.35 -3.60 -12.58
C THR A 52 13.36 -3.43 -11.07
N THR A 53 12.18 -3.33 -10.48
CA THR A 53 11.99 -3.22 -9.03
C THR A 53 11.42 -4.52 -8.48
N LYS A 54 11.93 -4.94 -7.33
CA LYS A 54 11.41 -6.13 -6.64
C LYS A 54 10.15 -5.80 -5.84
N GLN A 55 10.07 -4.60 -5.29
CA GLN A 55 9.01 -4.18 -4.37
C GLN A 55 8.33 -2.88 -4.83
N ALA A 56 7.17 -2.58 -4.23
CA ALA A 56 6.37 -1.40 -4.55
C ALA A 56 6.86 -0.12 -3.86
N ASP A 57 8.18 0.09 -3.73
CA ASP A 57 8.78 1.13 -2.89
C ASP A 57 8.17 2.52 -3.11
N VAL A 58 8.06 2.99 -4.36
CA VAL A 58 7.47 4.29 -4.67
C VAL A 58 5.96 4.29 -4.43
N ASN A 59 5.27 3.21 -4.73
CA ASN A 59 3.82 3.13 -4.55
C ASN A 59 3.41 3.17 -3.08
N LEU A 60 4.31 2.78 -2.15
CA LEU A 60 4.08 2.94 -0.71
C LEU A 60 3.91 4.40 -0.28
N LEU A 61 4.38 5.36 -1.05
CA LEU A 61 4.20 6.79 -0.77
C LEU A 61 2.73 7.21 -0.84
N ALA A 62 1.96 6.56 -1.70
CA ALA A 62 0.51 6.79 -1.81
C ALA A 62 -0.28 5.92 -0.82
N TYR A 63 0.13 4.67 -0.63
CA TYR A 63 -0.46 3.75 0.33
C TYR A 63 0.62 2.80 0.90
N PRO A 64 0.80 2.70 2.22
CA PRO A 64 -0.01 3.30 3.28
C PRO A 64 0.50 4.65 3.82
N LEU A 65 1.60 5.22 3.27
CA LEU A 65 2.27 6.38 3.89
C LEU A 65 1.51 7.71 3.69
N HIS A 66 0.63 7.82 2.70
CA HIS A 66 -0.12 9.04 2.38
C HIS A 66 0.76 10.31 2.19
N VAL A 67 2.00 10.12 1.71
CA VAL A 67 2.92 11.20 1.38
C VAL A 67 2.62 11.81 0.01
N VAL A 68 2.17 11.00 -0.93
CA VAL A 68 1.68 11.41 -2.25
C VAL A 68 0.16 11.20 -2.28
N ASN A 69 -0.59 12.30 -2.42
CA ASN A 69 -2.06 12.31 -2.37
C ASN A 69 -2.70 12.86 -3.65
N ASP A 70 -1.93 13.36 -4.60
CA ASP A 70 -2.44 13.78 -5.91
C ASP A 70 -2.72 12.55 -6.79
N GLU A 71 -3.97 12.38 -7.21
CA GLU A 71 -4.41 11.20 -7.97
C GLU A 71 -3.68 11.05 -9.31
N LYS A 72 -3.31 12.16 -9.96
CA LYS A 72 -2.57 12.12 -11.23
C LYS A 72 -1.15 11.61 -11.00
N GLN A 73 -0.49 12.10 -9.94
CA GLN A 73 0.83 11.63 -9.55
C GLN A 73 0.79 10.16 -9.12
N ILE A 74 -0.20 9.77 -8.29
CA ILE A 74 -0.39 8.38 -7.88
C ILE A 74 -0.54 7.48 -9.10
N LYS A 75 -1.37 7.89 -10.06
CA LYS A 75 -1.60 7.10 -11.28
C LYS A 75 -0.36 7.01 -12.15
N ALA A 76 0.38 8.10 -12.32
CA ALA A 76 1.61 8.13 -13.10
C ALA A 76 2.68 7.20 -12.50
N ASP A 77 2.92 7.30 -11.20
CA ASP A 77 3.86 6.44 -10.48
C ASP A 77 3.41 4.98 -10.52
N LEU A 78 2.13 4.72 -10.31
CA LEU A 78 1.55 3.39 -10.29
C LEU A 78 1.71 2.67 -11.64
N ASP A 79 1.32 3.32 -12.75
CA ASP A 79 1.44 2.74 -14.09
C ASP A 79 2.92 2.54 -14.49
N TYR A 80 3.80 3.48 -14.12
CA TYR A 80 5.22 3.39 -14.41
C TYR A 80 5.89 2.20 -13.68
N TYR A 81 5.66 2.09 -12.35
CA TYR A 81 6.31 1.05 -11.53
C TYR A 81 5.64 -0.31 -11.68
N ALA A 82 4.34 -0.39 -11.94
CA ALA A 82 3.67 -1.66 -12.20
C ALA A 82 4.28 -2.44 -13.38
N ALA A 83 4.75 -1.72 -14.39
CA ALA A 83 5.42 -2.31 -15.56
C ALA A 83 6.87 -2.79 -15.26
N LYS A 84 7.44 -2.42 -14.12
CA LYS A 84 8.83 -2.70 -13.75
C LYS A 84 8.99 -3.72 -12.64
N ILE A 85 7.89 -4.24 -12.12
CA ILE A 85 7.94 -5.26 -11.07
C ILE A 85 8.50 -6.56 -11.63
N ASP A 86 9.43 -7.15 -10.89
CA ASP A 86 9.90 -8.50 -11.17
C ASP A 86 8.76 -9.51 -10.96
N SER A 87 8.26 -10.08 -12.07
CA SER A 87 7.14 -11.01 -12.03
C SER A 87 7.50 -12.40 -11.49
N LYS A 88 8.78 -12.74 -11.42
CA LYS A 88 9.28 -14.04 -10.95
C LYS A 88 9.63 -14.02 -9.47
N ASP A 89 10.41 -13.02 -9.08
CA ASP A 89 10.97 -12.92 -7.73
C ASP A 89 10.38 -11.79 -6.90
N GLY A 90 9.42 -11.04 -7.46
CA GLY A 90 8.67 -10.01 -6.75
C GLY A 90 7.78 -10.63 -5.65
N PRO A 91 7.79 -10.07 -4.42
CA PRO A 91 7.01 -10.62 -3.34
C PRO A 91 5.50 -10.34 -3.49
N ALA A 92 4.68 -11.27 -3.00
CA ALA A 92 3.22 -11.20 -3.06
C ALA A 92 2.64 -9.85 -2.60
N MET A 93 3.22 -9.27 -1.54
CA MET A 93 2.77 -7.99 -0.97
C MET A 93 2.79 -6.82 -1.96
N THR A 94 3.71 -6.83 -2.93
CA THR A 94 3.80 -5.80 -3.98
C THR A 94 2.49 -5.69 -4.73
N TYR A 95 1.93 -6.82 -5.15
CA TYR A 95 0.66 -6.85 -5.89
C TYR A 95 -0.54 -6.46 -5.02
N GLY A 96 -0.48 -6.72 -3.71
CA GLY A 96 -1.50 -6.24 -2.76
C GLY A 96 -1.57 -4.72 -2.71
N VAL A 97 -0.43 -4.03 -2.65
CA VAL A 97 -0.35 -2.55 -2.70
C VAL A 97 -0.91 -2.02 -4.01
N LEU A 98 -0.52 -2.61 -5.15
CA LEU A 98 -1.05 -2.19 -6.45
C LEU A 98 -2.56 -2.38 -6.55
N SER A 99 -3.09 -3.48 -6.00
CA SER A 99 -4.53 -3.74 -5.95
C SER A 99 -5.28 -2.64 -5.19
N VAL A 100 -4.78 -2.24 -4.00
CA VAL A 100 -5.37 -1.14 -3.23
C VAL A 100 -5.42 0.14 -4.06
N LEU A 101 -4.31 0.52 -4.67
CA LEU A 101 -4.17 1.78 -5.38
C LEU A 101 -5.02 1.83 -6.66
N TYR A 102 -4.98 0.80 -7.51
CA TYR A 102 -5.84 0.76 -8.70
C TYR A 102 -7.33 0.78 -8.33
N THR A 103 -7.72 0.06 -7.28
CA THR A 103 -9.12 0.08 -6.80
C THR A 103 -9.53 1.47 -6.32
N ARG A 104 -8.68 2.15 -5.55
CA ARG A 104 -8.94 3.53 -5.08
C ARG A 104 -9.03 4.54 -6.21
N LEU A 105 -8.27 4.35 -7.28
CA LEU A 105 -8.33 5.16 -8.51
C LEU A 105 -9.52 4.80 -9.42
N GLY A 106 -10.37 3.85 -9.03
CA GLY A 106 -11.57 3.46 -9.79
C GLY A 106 -11.32 2.41 -10.88
N ASP A 107 -10.09 1.93 -11.06
CA ASP A 107 -9.79 0.85 -12.01
C ASP A 107 -10.09 -0.52 -11.40
N ARG A 108 -11.38 -0.88 -11.40
CA ARG A 108 -11.90 -2.14 -10.86
C ARG A 108 -11.20 -3.36 -11.44
N LYS A 109 -10.95 -3.35 -12.74
CA LYS A 109 -10.37 -4.50 -13.43
C LYS A 109 -8.92 -4.72 -13.01
N LYS A 110 -8.07 -3.69 -13.10
CA LYS A 110 -6.67 -3.79 -12.66
C LYS A 110 -6.58 -4.08 -11.16
N GLY A 111 -7.43 -3.45 -10.33
CA GLY A 111 -7.51 -3.74 -8.91
C GLY A 111 -7.71 -5.23 -8.63
N TYR A 112 -8.65 -5.87 -9.32
CA TYR A 112 -8.90 -7.30 -9.18
C TYR A 112 -7.79 -8.17 -9.77
N ASP A 113 -7.25 -7.83 -10.94
CA ASP A 113 -6.15 -8.57 -11.56
C ASP A 113 -4.92 -8.61 -10.63
N TYR A 114 -4.57 -7.48 -10.00
CA TYR A 114 -3.48 -7.43 -9.03
C TYR A 114 -3.82 -8.10 -7.70
N PHE A 115 -5.07 -8.06 -7.27
CA PHE A 115 -5.51 -8.84 -6.11
C PHE A 115 -5.27 -10.34 -6.33
N VAL A 116 -5.68 -10.88 -7.47
CA VAL A 116 -5.44 -12.30 -7.80
C VAL A 116 -3.94 -12.61 -7.85
N LYS A 117 -3.13 -11.73 -8.42
CA LYS A 117 -1.67 -11.88 -8.44
C LYS A 117 -1.03 -11.83 -7.04
N SER A 118 -1.67 -11.18 -6.07
CA SER A 118 -1.14 -11.08 -4.71
C SER A 118 -1.20 -12.39 -3.92
N TYR A 119 -1.96 -13.38 -4.37
CA TYR A 119 -2.08 -14.66 -3.66
C TYR A 119 -1.93 -15.90 -4.53
N LEU A 120 -2.55 -15.93 -5.72
CA LEU A 120 -2.67 -17.17 -6.49
C LEU A 120 -1.31 -17.79 -6.88
N PRO A 121 -0.33 -17.04 -7.43
CA PRO A 121 0.97 -17.61 -7.79
C PRO A 121 1.80 -18.05 -6.57
N ASN A 122 1.49 -17.51 -5.39
CA ASN A 122 2.24 -17.71 -4.16
C ASN A 122 1.62 -18.76 -3.24
N SER A 123 0.39 -19.20 -3.51
CA SER A 123 -0.30 -20.23 -2.72
C SER A 123 0.33 -21.61 -2.93
N ARG A 124 0.62 -22.32 -1.85
CA ARG A 124 1.22 -23.65 -1.86
C ARG A 124 0.28 -24.67 -1.24
N PRO A 125 0.07 -25.83 -1.92
CA PRO A 125 -0.74 -26.92 -1.38
C PRO A 125 -0.08 -27.54 -0.14
N PRO A 126 -0.84 -28.28 0.70
CA PRO A 126 -2.29 -28.51 0.58
C PRO A 126 -3.14 -27.38 1.19
N PHE A 127 -2.58 -26.51 2.02
CA PHE A 127 -3.34 -25.54 2.84
C PHE A 127 -3.36 -24.12 2.28
N GLY A 128 -2.79 -23.88 1.09
CA GLY A 128 -2.75 -22.56 0.50
C GLY A 128 -1.84 -21.57 1.25
N VAL A 129 -0.81 -22.06 1.95
CA VAL A 129 0.17 -21.19 2.63
C VAL A 129 0.92 -20.35 1.60
N PHE A 130 1.21 -19.11 1.97
CA PHE A 130 1.90 -18.19 1.06
C PHE A 130 3.40 -18.40 1.09
N SER A 131 4.00 -18.49 -0.10
CA SER A 131 5.42 -18.28 -0.30
C SER A 131 5.74 -16.81 -0.57
N GLU A 132 6.99 -16.39 -0.38
CA GLU A 132 7.43 -15.01 -0.60
C GLU A 132 7.22 -14.58 -2.06
N SER A 133 7.67 -15.38 -3.01
CA SER A 133 7.51 -15.14 -4.44
C SER A 133 6.93 -16.37 -5.15
N ALA A 134 6.52 -16.20 -6.41
CA ALA A 134 5.98 -17.29 -7.21
C ALA A 134 6.97 -18.47 -7.38
N ASN A 135 8.28 -18.18 -7.40
CA ASN A 135 9.34 -19.17 -7.53
C ASN A 135 9.92 -19.66 -6.20
N SER A 136 9.48 -19.09 -5.07
CA SER A 136 9.97 -19.47 -3.75
C SER A 136 9.16 -20.60 -3.15
N ASN A 137 9.82 -21.48 -2.42
CA ASN A 137 9.18 -22.46 -1.53
C ASN A 137 9.29 -22.06 -0.05
N ASN A 138 9.67 -20.82 0.24
CA ASN A 138 9.70 -20.28 1.59
C ASN A 138 8.25 -20.12 2.11
N PRO A 139 7.74 -21.00 3.00
CA PRO A 139 6.35 -20.98 3.42
C PRO A 139 6.09 -19.92 4.49
N TYR A 140 4.79 -19.70 4.77
CA TYR A 140 4.33 -18.82 5.85
C TYR A 140 4.71 -17.34 5.68
N PHE A 141 4.65 -16.84 4.46
CA PHE A 141 4.93 -15.44 4.18
C PHE A 141 3.76 -14.53 4.61
N ALA A 142 3.71 -14.22 5.91
CA ALA A 142 2.63 -13.46 6.53
C ALA A 142 2.41 -12.06 5.93
N THR A 143 3.49 -11.40 5.49
CA THR A 143 3.40 -10.06 4.85
C THR A 143 2.58 -10.11 3.57
N GLY A 144 2.73 -11.16 2.76
CA GLY A 144 1.92 -11.35 1.54
C GLY A 144 0.46 -11.58 1.87
N ALA A 145 0.17 -12.44 2.85
CA ALA A 145 -1.21 -12.67 3.31
C ALA A 145 -1.85 -11.40 3.87
N GLY A 146 -1.10 -10.62 4.66
CA GLY A 146 -1.54 -9.33 5.16
C GLY A 146 -1.86 -8.33 4.04
N ALA A 147 -1.02 -8.24 3.02
CA ALA A 147 -1.25 -7.35 1.87
C ALA A 147 -2.48 -7.75 1.05
N MET A 148 -2.73 -9.05 0.87
CA MET A 148 -3.95 -9.55 0.25
C MET A 148 -5.20 -9.13 1.03
N LEU A 149 -5.19 -9.27 2.36
CA LEU A 149 -6.30 -8.82 3.23
C LEU A 149 -6.48 -7.30 3.17
N GLN A 150 -5.40 -6.54 3.12
CA GLN A 150 -5.45 -5.09 2.94
C GLN A 150 -6.11 -4.70 1.60
N ALA A 151 -5.86 -5.43 0.52
CA ALA A 151 -6.54 -5.20 -0.75
C ALA A 151 -8.06 -5.35 -0.61
N VAL A 152 -8.52 -6.33 0.18
CA VAL A 152 -9.95 -6.51 0.46
C VAL A 152 -10.50 -5.36 1.31
N ILE A 153 -9.86 -5.03 2.42
CA ILE A 153 -10.36 -4.07 3.42
C ILE A 153 -10.22 -2.64 2.92
N TYR A 154 -8.99 -2.24 2.53
CA TYR A 154 -8.65 -0.85 2.20
C TYR A 154 -8.79 -0.53 0.71
N GLY A 155 -8.76 -1.54 -0.15
CA GLY A 155 -9.08 -1.44 -1.57
C GLY A 155 -10.58 -1.57 -1.80
N PHE A 156 -11.08 -2.78 -1.96
CA PHE A 156 -12.48 -3.06 -2.32
C PHE A 156 -13.48 -2.59 -1.26
N GLY A 157 -13.13 -2.70 0.01
CA GLY A 157 -13.95 -2.27 1.13
C GLY A 157 -14.00 -0.76 1.36
N GLY A 158 -13.07 -0.01 0.80
CA GLY A 158 -13.01 1.45 0.91
C GLY A 158 -12.75 1.96 2.32
N VAL A 159 -12.24 1.13 3.23
CA VAL A 159 -11.86 1.57 4.57
C VAL A 159 -10.59 2.41 4.50
N GLU A 160 -10.54 3.49 5.24
CA GLU A 160 -9.37 4.36 5.36
C GLU A 160 -9.13 4.71 6.83
N GLN A 161 -7.90 4.54 7.29
CA GLN A 161 -7.51 4.96 8.63
C GLN A 161 -7.01 6.40 8.57
N THR A 162 -7.54 7.25 9.45
CA THR A 162 -7.19 8.66 9.57
C THR A 162 -6.89 9.02 11.01
N ASP A 163 -6.32 10.19 11.24
CA ASP A 163 -6.10 10.73 12.59
C ASP A 163 -7.40 10.85 13.42
N ASN A 164 -8.55 11.02 12.75
CA ASN A 164 -9.87 11.13 13.37
C ASN A 164 -10.60 9.78 13.44
N GLY A 165 -9.91 8.67 13.30
CA GLY A 165 -10.46 7.33 13.27
C GLY A 165 -10.67 6.79 11.86
N LEU A 166 -11.64 5.89 11.70
CA LEU A 166 -11.91 5.24 10.42
C LEU A 166 -12.87 6.06 9.56
N LYS A 167 -12.45 6.29 8.32
CA LYS A 167 -13.29 6.85 7.26
C LYS A 167 -13.70 5.71 6.32
N PHE A 168 -14.92 5.79 5.83
CA PHE A 168 -15.49 4.82 4.91
C PHE A 168 -15.76 5.50 3.57
N ASN A 169 -14.94 5.20 2.59
CA ASN A 169 -15.16 5.64 1.22
C ASN A 169 -16.11 4.67 0.52
N LYS A 170 -16.66 5.07 -0.62
CA LYS A 170 -17.46 4.15 -1.43
C LYS A 170 -16.57 2.98 -1.87
N GLY A 171 -16.91 1.77 -1.42
CA GLY A 171 -16.24 0.55 -1.87
C GLY A 171 -16.43 0.31 -3.36
N LEU A 172 -15.47 -0.35 -3.99
CA LEU A 172 -15.52 -0.69 -5.41
C LEU A 172 -15.28 -2.19 -5.58
N LEU A 173 -16.37 -2.97 -5.60
CA LEU A 173 -16.30 -4.43 -5.71
C LEU A 173 -15.87 -4.88 -7.10
N PRO A 174 -15.09 -5.98 -7.20
CA PRO A 174 -14.90 -6.68 -8.47
C PRO A 174 -16.24 -7.11 -9.07
N GLU A 175 -16.34 -7.16 -10.39
CA GLU A 175 -17.60 -7.49 -11.07
C GLU A 175 -18.24 -8.81 -10.63
N LYS A 176 -17.41 -9.78 -10.28
CA LYS A 176 -17.86 -11.10 -9.85
C LYS A 176 -18.33 -11.17 -8.40
N TRP A 177 -18.10 -10.12 -7.60
CA TRP A 177 -18.50 -10.08 -6.20
C TRP A 177 -19.85 -9.38 -6.05
N LYS A 178 -20.84 -10.10 -5.53
CA LYS A 178 -22.16 -9.53 -5.26
C LYS A 178 -22.21 -8.63 -4.04
N SER A 179 -21.37 -8.92 -3.06
CA SER A 179 -21.24 -8.16 -1.83
C SER A 179 -19.94 -8.47 -1.11
N LEU A 180 -19.51 -7.55 -0.25
CA LEU A 180 -18.43 -7.74 0.71
C LEU A 180 -18.93 -7.30 2.08
N LYS A 181 -18.84 -8.19 3.07
CA LYS A 181 -19.15 -7.91 4.47
C LYS A 181 -17.87 -7.96 5.28
N ILE A 182 -17.55 -6.86 5.95
CA ILE A 182 -16.41 -6.76 6.87
C ILE A 182 -16.97 -6.56 8.27
N ILE A 183 -16.56 -7.41 9.22
CA ILE A 183 -17.07 -7.44 10.59
C ILE A 183 -15.95 -7.06 11.56
N GLY A 184 -16.26 -6.34 12.61
CA GLY A 184 -15.33 -6.01 13.69
C GLY A 184 -14.39 -4.86 13.33
N VAL A 185 -14.87 -3.87 12.58
CA VAL A 185 -14.05 -2.75 12.12
C VAL A 185 -14.02 -1.64 13.17
N GLY A 186 -12.80 -1.26 13.59
CA GLY A 186 -12.56 -0.20 14.57
C GLY A 186 -12.92 -0.59 15.99
N THR A 187 -12.78 0.37 16.90
CA THR A 187 -13.07 0.20 18.34
C THR A 187 -14.54 -0.11 18.62
N ASP A 188 -15.43 0.32 17.74
CA ASP A 188 -16.89 0.15 17.88
C ASP A 188 -17.39 -1.18 17.26
N ASN A 189 -16.49 -2.06 16.82
CA ASN A 189 -16.84 -3.35 16.18
C ASN A 189 -17.87 -3.20 15.03
N LYS A 190 -17.74 -2.18 14.22
CA LYS A 190 -18.68 -1.90 13.13
C LYS A 190 -18.71 -3.02 12.10
N THR A 191 -19.89 -3.27 11.56
CA THR A 191 -20.08 -4.11 10.37
C THR A 191 -20.30 -3.23 9.16
N ILE A 192 -19.51 -3.47 8.11
CA ILE A 192 -19.60 -2.76 6.82
C ILE A 192 -20.13 -3.75 5.78
N LEU A 193 -21.14 -3.34 5.03
CA LEU A 193 -21.68 -4.10 3.91
C LEU A 193 -21.61 -3.25 2.64
N ILE A 194 -20.85 -3.73 1.65
CA ILE A 194 -20.71 -3.14 0.32
C ILE A 194 -21.47 -4.03 -0.66
N LYS A 195 -22.25 -3.41 -1.55
CA LYS A 195 -23.02 -4.08 -2.59
C LYS A 195 -22.75 -3.47 -3.96
#